data_f208c20755c435517096fc5669aa10d0
#
_entry.id   f208c20755c435517096fc5669aa10d0
#
_cell.length_a   1.000
_cell.length_b   1.000
_cell.length_c   1.000
_cell.angle_alpha   90.00
_cell.angle_beta   90.00
_cell.angle_gamma   90.00
#
_symmetry.space_group_name_H-M   'P 1'
#
loop_
_entity.id
_entity.type
_entity.pdbx_description
1 polymer ?
#
loop_
_entity_poly.entity_id
_entity_poly.type
_entity_poly.pdbx_seq_one_letter_code
_entity_poly.pdbx_strand_id
1 'polypeptide(L)'
;FATIDPEAITKIISNLFNNALKYSDSAIEISLTADTQKFTLAVASDGPRIEGEHRLRIFEPFYQIDSETSHAGGVGIGLPLAASLAKLHSGSLTLADTSILANTFVLEVPLHQENVEVESDTNPVMAEFVMEEDNAVTAADRAYSMLFVEDNADMRDFLYDQLSRSFNIETAVNGAEALKLLAERRFDIVVTDIMMPEMDGYELCSHIKENVDSSNIPVVFLTAKNDLDSKLKALKCGGEAYIEKPFSIKYFRQQIMSLLDNRQHERKAFLKKPFFTIDSMKLNKADEEFMNKVVKIVTDNIADENFSVEAMAEAFCMSRSSLLRRIKTLFNLSPVELIRLIKLKKAAELIQEGKYRIGDVCFMVGINSSSYFSKLFFKQFGVTPKAFEKQCQKNSAPAKLDDITPGPPEN
;
A
#
# COMPACT_ATOMS: atom_id res chain seq x y z
N PHE A 1 -6.12 -33.15 30.63
CA PHE A 1 -6.49 -31.76 30.28
C PHE A 1 -5.26 -31.09 29.72
N ALA A 2 -5.43 -30.29 28.65
CA ALA A 2 -4.38 -29.51 28.03
C ALA A 2 -4.72 -28.00 28.16
N THR A 3 -3.70 -27.17 28.32
CA THR A 3 -3.87 -25.72 28.28
C THR A 3 -3.67 -25.27 26.84
N ILE A 4 -4.76 -25.16 26.10
CA ILE A 4 -4.78 -24.84 24.65
C ILE A 4 -5.88 -23.84 24.36
N ASP A 5 -5.73 -23.06 23.28
CA ASP A 5 -6.80 -22.25 22.73
C ASP A 5 -7.71 -23.14 21.84
N PRO A 6 -9.00 -23.33 22.22
CA PRO A 6 -9.90 -24.18 21.45
C PRO A 6 -10.17 -23.68 20.03
N GLU A 7 -10.17 -22.35 19.81
CA GLU A 7 -10.39 -21.78 18.47
C GLU A 7 -9.22 -22.08 17.55
N ALA A 8 -7.99 -21.89 18.04
CA ALA A 8 -6.79 -22.17 17.27
C ALA A 8 -6.71 -23.65 16.89
N ILE A 9 -6.95 -24.56 17.85
CA ILE A 9 -6.95 -26.00 17.57
C ILE A 9 -8.07 -26.39 16.59
N THR A 10 -9.26 -25.80 16.72
CA THR A 10 -10.36 -26.01 15.77
C THR A 10 -9.98 -25.57 14.36
N LYS A 11 -9.32 -24.41 14.22
CA LYS A 11 -8.82 -23.92 12.91
C LYS A 11 -7.77 -24.87 12.32
N ILE A 12 -6.83 -25.38 13.12
CA ILE A 12 -5.83 -26.36 12.65
C ILE A 12 -6.51 -27.62 12.14
N ILE A 13 -7.41 -28.21 12.95
CA ILE A 13 -8.13 -29.45 12.60
C ILE A 13 -8.95 -29.24 11.33
N SER A 14 -9.70 -28.14 11.23
CA SER A 14 -10.52 -27.81 10.06
C SER A 14 -9.67 -27.71 8.80
N ASN A 15 -8.51 -27.07 8.86
CA ASN A 15 -7.61 -26.95 7.71
C ASN A 15 -7.06 -28.31 7.26
N LEU A 16 -6.63 -29.15 8.20
CA LEU A 16 -6.14 -30.50 7.88
C LEU A 16 -7.25 -31.38 7.29
N PHE A 17 -8.45 -31.31 7.88
CA PHE A 17 -9.60 -32.10 7.45
C PHE A 17 -10.11 -31.65 6.08
N ASN A 18 -10.25 -30.35 5.84
CA ASN A 18 -10.62 -29.81 4.55
C ASN A 18 -9.62 -30.17 3.45
N ASN A 19 -8.31 -30.15 3.75
CA ASN A 19 -7.30 -30.63 2.82
C ASN A 19 -7.45 -32.12 2.52
N ALA A 20 -7.65 -32.94 3.54
CA ALA A 20 -7.86 -34.38 3.35
C ALA A 20 -9.10 -34.62 2.49
N LEU A 21 -10.26 -33.99 2.79
CA LEU A 21 -11.50 -34.12 1.99
C LEU A 21 -11.33 -33.66 0.54
N LYS A 22 -10.54 -32.62 0.33
CA LYS A 22 -10.34 -32.03 -1.01
C LYS A 22 -9.45 -32.87 -1.92
N TYR A 23 -8.45 -33.52 -1.35
CA TYR A 23 -7.38 -34.19 -2.13
C TYR A 23 -7.36 -35.71 -1.96
N SER A 24 -8.23 -36.32 -1.10
CA SER A 24 -8.34 -37.78 -1.02
C SER A 24 -9.14 -38.34 -2.19
N ASP A 25 -8.76 -39.54 -2.61
CA ASP A 25 -9.51 -40.28 -3.62
C ASP A 25 -10.66 -41.06 -3.02
N SER A 26 -10.42 -41.79 -1.89
CA SER A 26 -11.43 -42.68 -1.31
C SER A 26 -11.33 -42.87 0.19
N ALA A 27 -10.21 -42.59 0.83
CA ALA A 27 -9.98 -42.91 2.24
C ALA A 27 -9.28 -41.78 3.01
N ILE A 28 -9.82 -41.46 4.17
CA ILE A 28 -9.24 -40.58 5.17
C ILE A 28 -9.20 -41.30 6.50
N GLU A 29 -8.05 -41.36 7.16
CA GLU A 29 -7.87 -41.91 8.47
C GLU A 29 -7.44 -40.83 9.46
N ILE A 30 -8.12 -40.75 10.60
CA ILE A 30 -7.80 -39.81 11.66
C ILE A 30 -7.48 -40.58 12.91
N SER A 31 -6.33 -40.33 13.49
CA SER A 31 -5.92 -40.91 14.77
C SER A 31 -5.49 -39.82 15.76
N LEU A 32 -5.95 -39.98 17.00
CA LEU A 32 -5.57 -39.10 18.11
C LEU A 32 -4.96 -39.98 19.22
N THR A 33 -3.74 -39.68 19.57
CA THR A 33 -3.00 -40.31 20.68
C THR A 33 -2.54 -39.26 21.65
N ALA A 34 -2.42 -39.58 22.94
CA ALA A 34 -1.88 -38.71 23.94
C ALA A 34 -1.03 -39.51 24.91
N ASP A 35 0.10 -38.93 25.27
CA ASP A 35 0.95 -39.41 26.37
C ASP A 35 0.89 -38.43 27.56
N THR A 36 1.86 -38.46 28.47
CA THR A 36 1.92 -37.57 29.63
C THR A 36 2.43 -36.16 29.29
N GLN A 37 3.02 -35.95 28.12
CA GLN A 37 3.66 -34.70 27.74
C GLN A 37 2.97 -34.00 26.59
N LYS A 38 2.45 -34.74 25.58
CA LYS A 38 1.84 -34.20 24.38
C LYS A 38 0.67 -34.99 23.88
N PHE A 39 -0.16 -34.37 23.07
CA PHE A 39 -1.09 -35.13 22.22
C PHE A 39 -0.59 -35.04 20.75
N THR A 40 -0.89 -36.07 20.00
CA THR A 40 -0.57 -36.20 18.59
C THR A 40 -1.83 -36.51 17.81
N LEU A 41 -2.18 -35.62 16.87
CA LEU A 41 -3.26 -35.85 15.91
C LEU A 41 -2.63 -36.14 14.55
N ALA A 42 -2.95 -37.27 13.96
CA ALA A 42 -2.57 -37.59 12.60
C ALA A 42 -3.79 -37.66 11.68
N VAL A 43 -3.71 -36.98 10.53
CA VAL A 43 -4.70 -36.99 9.46
C VAL A 43 -4.04 -37.55 8.22
N ALA A 44 -4.42 -38.76 7.82
CA ALA A 44 -3.89 -39.45 6.65
C ALA A 44 -4.92 -39.49 5.53
N SER A 45 -4.48 -39.36 4.27
CA SER A 45 -5.33 -39.42 3.07
C SER A 45 -4.64 -40.18 1.95
N ASP A 46 -5.42 -40.80 1.08
CA ASP A 46 -5.00 -41.65 -0.03
C ASP A 46 -4.85 -40.91 -1.38
N GLY A 47 -4.95 -39.57 -1.38
CA GLY A 47 -4.79 -38.74 -2.57
C GLY A 47 -3.35 -38.72 -3.12
N PRO A 48 -3.09 -37.94 -4.17
CA PRO A 48 -1.78 -37.86 -4.83
C PRO A 48 -0.64 -37.65 -3.84
N ARG A 49 0.42 -38.47 -3.95
CA ARG A 49 1.55 -38.39 -3.02
C ARG A 49 2.31 -37.07 -3.20
N ILE A 50 2.56 -36.37 -2.10
CA ILE A 50 3.36 -35.16 -2.05
C ILE A 50 4.85 -35.55 -2.10
N GLU A 51 5.51 -35.25 -3.22
CA GLU A 51 6.90 -35.63 -3.46
C GLU A 51 7.90 -34.75 -2.69
N GLY A 52 9.18 -35.22 -2.61
CA GLY A 52 10.18 -34.67 -1.70
C GLY A 52 10.42 -33.15 -1.81
N GLU A 53 10.42 -32.58 -3.01
CA GLU A 53 10.63 -31.15 -3.22
C GLU A 53 9.45 -30.27 -2.75
N HIS A 54 8.24 -30.81 -2.71
CA HIS A 54 7.04 -30.08 -2.29
C HIS A 54 6.78 -30.18 -0.79
N ARG A 55 7.36 -31.16 -0.08
CA ARG A 55 7.03 -31.51 1.33
C ARG A 55 7.25 -30.37 2.33
N LEU A 56 8.25 -29.53 2.12
CA LEU A 56 8.50 -28.35 2.94
C LEU A 56 7.71 -27.14 2.42
N ARG A 57 7.60 -27.03 1.10
CA ARG A 57 6.98 -25.88 0.45
C ARG A 57 5.46 -25.83 0.62
N ILE A 58 4.77 -26.92 0.88
CA ILE A 58 3.33 -26.93 1.17
C ILE A 58 2.96 -26.15 2.45
N PHE A 59 3.94 -25.85 3.31
CA PHE A 59 3.78 -24.99 4.49
C PHE A 59 4.16 -23.54 4.22
N GLU A 60 4.61 -23.20 2.98
CA GLU A 60 4.83 -21.82 2.56
C GLU A 60 3.48 -21.20 2.15
N PRO A 61 3.17 -19.96 2.58
CA PRO A 61 1.95 -19.28 2.17
C PRO A 61 1.81 -19.20 0.66
N PHE A 62 0.60 -19.43 0.18
CA PHE A 62 0.20 -19.41 -1.23
C PHE A 62 0.84 -20.48 -2.12
N TYR A 63 1.61 -21.40 -1.54
CA TYR A 63 2.18 -22.48 -2.31
C TYR A 63 1.12 -23.53 -2.65
N GLN A 64 1.09 -23.92 -3.91
CA GLN A 64 0.25 -25.00 -4.44
C GLN A 64 1.07 -25.88 -5.35
N ILE A 65 0.75 -27.19 -5.37
CA ILE A 65 1.35 -28.12 -6.34
C ILE A 65 0.50 -28.02 -7.60
N ASP A 66 1.12 -27.52 -8.69
CA ASP A 66 0.49 -27.40 -10.01
C ASP A 66 0.11 -28.81 -10.51
N SER A 67 -1.16 -29.13 -10.53
CA SER A 67 -1.69 -30.31 -11.21
C SER A 67 -2.67 -29.86 -12.27
N GLU A 68 -2.40 -30.22 -13.53
CA GLU A 68 -3.24 -29.90 -14.70
C GLU A 68 -4.70 -30.37 -14.59
N THR A 69 -5.05 -31.12 -13.53
CA THR A 69 -6.35 -31.77 -13.35
C THR A 69 -7.20 -31.23 -12.18
N SER A 70 -6.69 -30.34 -11.32
CA SER A 70 -7.49 -29.88 -10.17
C SER A 70 -8.05 -28.48 -10.37
N HIS A 71 -9.33 -28.41 -10.77
CA HIS A 71 -10.17 -27.22 -10.74
C HIS A 71 -10.63 -26.83 -9.30
N ALA A 72 -10.04 -27.43 -8.27
CA ALA A 72 -10.39 -27.20 -6.88
C ALA A 72 -9.55 -26.04 -6.33
N GLY A 73 -10.01 -24.82 -6.55
CA GLY A 73 -9.37 -23.60 -6.08
C GLY A 73 -9.22 -23.55 -4.55
N GLY A 74 -8.00 -23.50 -4.07
CA GLY A 74 -7.63 -23.16 -2.70
C GLY A 74 -6.58 -22.06 -2.78
N VAL A 75 -6.47 -21.20 -1.75
CA VAL A 75 -5.54 -20.07 -1.76
C VAL A 75 -4.12 -20.48 -1.32
N GLY A 76 -3.92 -21.72 -0.85
CA GLY A 76 -2.60 -22.18 -0.34
C GLY A 76 -2.23 -21.56 1.02
N ILE A 77 -3.23 -21.20 1.85
CA ILE A 77 -3.01 -20.57 3.16
C ILE A 77 -3.31 -21.55 4.32
N GLY A 78 -4.14 -22.54 4.11
CA GLY A 78 -4.62 -23.42 5.18
C GLY A 78 -3.51 -24.13 5.96
N LEU A 79 -2.57 -24.80 5.27
CA LEU A 79 -1.43 -25.48 5.90
C LEU A 79 -0.44 -24.54 6.57
N PRO A 80 -0.02 -23.42 5.94
CA PRO A 80 0.78 -22.39 6.60
C PRO A 80 0.16 -21.84 7.88
N LEU A 81 -1.15 -21.52 7.85
CA LEU A 81 -1.87 -21.04 9.03
C LEU A 81 -1.90 -22.11 10.12
N ALA A 82 -2.23 -23.37 9.77
CA ALA A 82 -2.23 -24.48 10.72
C ALA A 82 -0.85 -24.70 11.35
N ALA A 83 0.24 -24.60 10.58
CA ALA A 83 1.60 -24.71 11.08
C ALA A 83 1.96 -23.55 12.03
N SER A 84 1.55 -22.32 11.71
CA SER A 84 1.78 -21.15 12.56
C SER A 84 1.02 -21.26 13.89
N LEU A 85 -0.25 -21.66 13.85
CA LEU A 85 -1.06 -21.89 15.05
C LEU A 85 -0.50 -23.02 15.91
N ALA A 86 0.01 -24.10 15.31
CA ALA A 86 0.67 -25.18 16.04
C ALA A 86 1.92 -24.68 16.80
N LYS A 87 2.75 -23.85 16.15
CA LYS A 87 3.92 -23.22 16.76
C LYS A 87 3.57 -22.29 17.93
N LEU A 88 2.51 -21.48 17.81
CA LEU A 88 2.03 -20.64 18.91
C LEU A 88 1.66 -21.45 20.16
N HIS A 89 1.33 -22.74 19.98
CA HIS A 89 1.06 -23.69 21.05
C HIS A 89 2.31 -24.53 21.43
N SER A 90 3.52 -24.06 21.08
CA SER A 90 4.78 -24.80 21.27
C SER A 90 4.75 -26.20 20.66
N GLY A 91 3.90 -26.40 19.66
CA GLY A 91 3.72 -27.64 18.93
C GLY A 91 4.36 -27.61 17.55
N SER A 92 4.15 -28.66 16.78
CA SER A 92 4.64 -28.79 15.40
C SER A 92 3.60 -29.43 14.49
N LEU A 93 3.59 -29.01 13.23
CA LEU A 93 2.82 -29.66 12.16
C LEU A 93 3.78 -30.11 11.06
N THR A 94 3.77 -31.40 10.75
CA THR A 94 4.69 -32.01 9.78
C THR A 94 3.97 -32.96 8.83
N LEU A 95 4.54 -33.22 7.66
CA LEU A 95 4.13 -34.31 6.76
C LEU A 95 5.02 -35.53 7.02
N ALA A 96 4.45 -36.59 7.60
CA ALA A 96 5.21 -37.80 7.96
C ALA A 96 5.52 -38.68 6.75
N ASP A 97 6.63 -39.43 6.86
CA ASP A 97 6.97 -40.52 5.94
C ASP A 97 6.37 -41.85 6.45
N THR A 98 5.06 -41.98 6.31
CA THR A 98 4.37 -43.20 6.75
C THR A 98 3.90 -44.03 5.57
N SER A 99 3.79 -45.34 5.77
CA SER A 99 3.32 -46.30 4.77
C SER A 99 1.82 -46.59 4.87
N ILE A 100 1.06 -45.84 5.71
CA ILE A 100 -0.36 -46.14 5.95
C ILE A 100 -1.23 -45.66 4.80
N LEU A 101 -1.11 -44.38 4.45
CA LEU A 101 -1.72 -43.74 3.26
C LEU A 101 -0.70 -42.80 2.60
N ALA A 102 -1.02 -42.31 1.40
CA ALA A 102 -0.06 -41.56 0.59
C ALA A 102 0.47 -40.30 1.28
N ASN A 103 -0.37 -39.58 2.04
CA ASN A 103 -0.02 -38.37 2.77
C ASN A 103 -0.56 -38.42 4.21
N THR A 104 0.31 -38.17 5.19
CA THR A 104 -0.08 -38.15 6.61
C THR A 104 0.45 -36.88 7.25
N PHE A 105 -0.44 -35.96 7.60
CA PHE A 105 -0.11 -34.77 8.37
C PHE A 105 -0.17 -35.09 9.86
N VAL A 106 0.87 -34.73 10.60
CA VAL A 106 0.99 -34.99 12.04
C VAL A 106 1.13 -33.67 12.78
N LEU A 107 0.15 -33.40 13.62
CA LEU A 107 0.14 -32.30 14.58
C LEU A 107 0.56 -32.84 15.96
N GLU A 108 1.59 -32.28 16.56
CA GLU A 108 2.01 -32.55 17.93
C GLU A 108 1.87 -31.28 18.76
N VAL A 109 1.21 -31.35 19.91
CA VAL A 109 1.04 -30.20 20.82
C VAL A 109 1.30 -30.65 22.26
N PRO A 110 2.15 -29.94 23.03
CA PRO A 110 2.40 -30.21 24.43
C PRO A 110 1.13 -30.02 25.28
N LEU A 111 0.92 -30.89 26.27
CA LEU A 111 -0.21 -30.80 27.21
C LEU A 111 -0.02 -29.65 28.23
N HIS A 112 1.21 -29.33 28.55
CA HIS A 112 1.55 -28.24 29.47
C HIS A 112 2.47 -27.26 28.74
N GLN A 113 2.08 -26.01 28.68
CA GLN A 113 2.90 -24.93 28.14
C GLN A 113 3.62 -24.27 29.32
N GLU A 114 4.93 -24.53 29.50
CA GLU A 114 5.80 -23.66 30.28
C GLU A 114 6.10 -22.44 29.42
N ASN A 115 6.08 -21.23 30.00
CA ASN A 115 6.54 -20.00 29.31
C ASN A 115 8.02 -20.19 28.95
N VAL A 116 8.29 -20.67 27.75
CA VAL A 116 9.65 -20.81 27.21
C VAL A 116 10.01 -19.48 26.57
N GLU A 117 10.98 -18.80 27.17
CA GLU A 117 11.77 -17.79 26.45
C GLU A 117 12.42 -18.50 25.25
N VAL A 118 12.11 -18.05 24.04
CA VAL A 118 12.56 -18.67 22.79
C VAL A 118 14.06 -18.37 22.63
N GLU A 119 14.92 -19.33 22.96
CA GLU A 119 16.31 -19.32 22.49
C GLU A 119 16.36 -19.60 20.98
N SER A 120 17.06 -18.71 20.30
CA SER A 120 17.20 -18.64 18.84
C SER A 120 18.18 -19.68 18.30
N ASP A 121 17.71 -20.86 17.93
CA ASP A 121 18.42 -21.74 16.98
C ASP A 121 17.43 -22.31 15.97
N THR A 122 17.08 -21.53 14.95
CA THR A 122 16.22 -21.97 13.85
C THR A 122 16.76 -21.51 12.50
N ASN A 123 16.75 -22.46 11.59
CA ASN A 123 17.05 -22.42 10.17
C ASN A 123 16.59 -21.11 9.51
N PRO A 124 17.45 -20.35 8.80
CA PRO A 124 17.16 -18.99 8.33
C PRO A 124 15.94 -18.85 7.39
N VAL A 125 15.44 -19.93 6.80
CA VAL A 125 14.27 -19.90 5.91
C VAL A 125 12.94 -19.83 6.68
N MET A 126 12.90 -20.26 7.96
CA MET A 126 11.70 -20.24 8.80
C MET A 126 11.65 -19.03 9.75
N ALA A 127 12.77 -18.34 9.96
CA ALA A 127 12.85 -17.12 10.78
C ALA A 127 12.15 -15.91 10.14
N GLU A 128 11.86 -15.93 8.84
CA GLU A 128 11.14 -14.84 8.16
C GLU A 128 9.63 -14.80 8.49
N PHE A 129 9.08 -15.87 9.08
CA PHE A 129 7.65 -15.96 9.46
C PHE A 129 7.41 -15.88 10.97
N VAL A 130 8.42 -16.07 11.79
CA VAL A 130 8.34 -15.88 13.24
C VAL A 130 8.85 -14.49 13.55
N MET A 131 7.91 -13.59 13.81
CA MET A 131 8.07 -12.35 14.58
C MET A 131 9.53 -11.90 14.76
N GLU A 132 10.09 -11.11 13.85
CA GLU A 132 10.93 -10.02 14.35
C GLU A 132 10.02 -9.24 15.29
N GLU A 133 10.30 -9.24 16.57
CA GLU A 133 9.81 -8.25 17.51
C GLU A 133 10.26 -6.87 16.98
N ASP A 134 9.52 -6.34 16.02
CA ASP A 134 9.47 -4.91 15.81
C ASP A 134 9.01 -4.35 17.16
N ASN A 135 9.90 -3.63 17.82
CA ASN A 135 9.65 -2.86 19.03
C ASN A 135 8.23 -2.38 19.02
N ALA A 136 7.50 -2.63 20.09
CA ALA A 136 6.09 -2.36 20.30
C ALA A 136 5.60 -1.13 19.52
N VAL A 137 5.07 -1.34 18.30
CA VAL A 137 4.44 -0.32 17.50
C VAL A 137 3.19 0.06 18.28
N THR A 138 3.21 1.22 18.92
CA THR A 138 2.04 1.74 19.62
C THR A 138 0.95 2.04 18.60
N ALA A 139 -0.33 2.04 19.00
CA ALA A 139 -1.45 2.37 18.11
C ALA A 139 -1.29 3.74 17.41
N ALA A 140 -0.39 4.61 17.90
CA ALA A 140 -0.02 5.90 17.32
C ALA A 140 0.89 5.77 16.08
N ASP A 141 1.52 4.63 15.85
CA ASP A 141 2.47 4.41 14.74
C ASP A 141 1.79 3.91 13.46
N ARG A 142 0.49 3.60 13.49
CA ARG A 142 -0.30 3.23 12.30
C ARG A 142 -0.63 4.47 11.49
N ALA A 143 0.28 4.85 10.59
CA ALA A 143 0.19 6.11 9.84
C ALA A 143 -0.89 6.10 8.74
N TYR A 144 -1.30 4.91 8.23
CA TYR A 144 -2.15 4.79 7.04
C TYR A 144 -3.36 3.88 7.27
N SER A 145 -4.50 4.26 6.65
CA SER A 145 -5.75 3.50 6.64
C SER A 145 -5.88 2.72 5.32
N MET A 146 -6.08 1.41 5.41
CA MET A 146 -6.19 0.50 4.26
C MET A 146 -7.59 -0.13 4.21
N LEU A 147 -8.22 -0.12 3.04
CA LEU A 147 -9.36 -0.96 2.74
C LEU A 147 -8.87 -2.20 1.98
N PHE A 148 -9.07 -3.36 2.58
CA PHE A 148 -8.69 -4.64 2.00
C PHE A 148 -9.93 -5.39 1.54
N VAL A 149 -10.00 -5.74 0.24
CA VAL A 149 -11.19 -6.33 -0.39
C VAL A 149 -10.82 -7.72 -0.93
N GLU A 150 -11.42 -8.76 -0.34
CA GLU A 150 -11.13 -10.15 -0.64
C GLU A 150 -12.36 -11.00 -0.27
N ASP A 151 -12.86 -11.85 -1.17
CA ASP A 151 -14.02 -12.69 -0.93
C ASP A 151 -13.69 -13.92 -0.08
N ASN A 152 -12.46 -14.42 -0.16
CA ASN A 152 -12.00 -15.56 0.63
C ASN A 152 -11.78 -15.16 2.10
N ALA A 153 -12.61 -15.71 3.00
CA ALA A 153 -12.57 -15.39 4.42
C ALA A 153 -11.21 -15.72 5.08
N ASP A 154 -10.64 -16.91 4.77
CA ASP A 154 -9.37 -17.34 5.37
C ASP A 154 -8.21 -16.40 4.98
N MET A 155 -8.18 -15.98 3.70
CA MET A 155 -7.19 -15.02 3.22
C MET A 155 -7.38 -13.65 3.83
N ARG A 156 -8.62 -13.20 3.92
CA ARG A 156 -8.97 -11.91 4.51
C ARG A 156 -8.56 -11.83 5.98
N ASP A 157 -8.91 -12.86 6.77
CA ASP A 157 -8.58 -12.95 8.19
C ASP A 157 -7.05 -13.05 8.40
N PHE A 158 -6.36 -13.88 7.61
CA PHE A 158 -4.91 -14.01 7.67
C PHE A 158 -4.19 -12.68 7.39
N LEU A 159 -4.55 -11.99 6.31
CA LEU A 159 -3.91 -10.71 5.98
C LEU A 159 -4.27 -9.61 6.97
N TYR A 160 -5.49 -9.59 7.49
CA TYR A 160 -5.89 -8.71 8.57
C TYR A 160 -4.97 -8.88 9.79
N ASP A 161 -4.77 -10.11 10.27
CA ASP A 161 -3.93 -10.39 11.43
C ASP A 161 -2.47 -9.97 11.21
N GLN A 162 -1.92 -10.25 10.02
CA GLN A 162 -0.52 -9.94 9.69
C GLN A 162 -0.25 -8.44 9.48
N LEU A 163 -1.21 -7.71 8.94
CA LEU A 163 -1.02 -6.31 8.53
C LEU A 163 -1.62 -5.29 9.52
N SER A 164 -2.52 -5.72 10.42
CA SER A 164 -3.19 -4.85 11.41
C SER A 164 -2.22 -4.17 12.38
N ARG A 165 -1.01 -4.68 12.51
CA ARG A 165 0.07 -4.03 13.28
C ARG A 165 0.65 -2.80 12.58
N SER A 166 0.67 -2.80 11.24
CA SER A 166 1.29 -1.76 10.41
C SER A 166 0.30 -0.76 9.81
N PHE A 167 -0.97 -1.15 9.67
CA PHE A 167 -2.02 -0.35 9.04
C PHE A 167 -3.29 -0.35 9.88
N ASN A 168 -4.10 0.70 9.77
CA ASN A 168 -5.51 0.67 10.19
C ASN A 168 -6.31 0.02 9.09
N ILE A 169 -6.66 -1.27 9.23
CA ILE A 169 -7.29 -2.05 8.18
C ILE A 169 -8.78 -2.18 8.44
N GLU A 170 -9.57 -1.95 7.39
CA GLU A 170 -10.94 -2.41 7.27
C GLU A 170 -11.04 -3.37 6.10
N THR A 171 -11.94 -4.34 6.22
CA THR A 171 -12.10 -5.40 5.22
C THR A 171 -13.49 -5.35 4.60
N ALA A 172 -13.58 -5.76 3.33
CA ALA A 172 -14.83 -5.96 2.61
C ALA A 172 -14.80 -7.29 1.86
N VAL A 173 -15.94 -7.91 1.65
CA VAL A 173 -16.05 -9.22 1.00
C VAL A 173 -16.20 -9.13 -0.51
N ASN A 174 -16.55 -7.95 -1.04
CA ASN A 174 -16.68 -7.68 -2.47
C ASN A 174 -16.61 -6.18 -2.77
N GLY A 175 -16.58 -5.81 -4.06
CA GLY A 175 -16.52 -4.41 -4.48
C GLY A 175 -17.72 -3.57 -4.04
N ALA A 176 -18.92 -4.16 -3.95
CA ALA A 176 -20.13 -3.43 -3.56
C ALA A 176 -20.10 -3.01 -2.08
N GLU A 177 -19.60 -3.87 -1.18
CA GLU A 177 -19.37 -3.53 0.22
C GLU A 177 -18.26 -2.48 0.37
N ALA A 178 -17.17 -2.65 -0.39
CA ALA A 178 -16.06 -1.70 -0.42
C ALA A 178 -16.53 -0.27 -0.77
N LEU A 179 -17.42 -0.12 -1.76
CA LEU A 179 -17.97 1.19 -2.12
C LEU A 179 -18.82 1.82 -1.01
N LYS A 180 -19.55 1.03 -0.21
CA LYS A 180 -20.29 1.53 0.96
C LYS A 180 -19.32 2.06 2.01
N LEU A 181 -18.25 1.32 2.32
CA LEU A 181 -17.22 1.77 3.27
C LEU A 181 -16.51 3.04 2.78
N LEU A 182 -16.19 3.14 1.49
CA LEU A 182 -15.60 4.33 0.89
C LEU A 182 -16.51 5.57 0.93
N ALA A 183 -17.82 5.40 0.94
CA ALA A 183 -18.77 6.50 1.11
C ALA A 183 -18.83 7.02 2.55
N GLU A 184 -18.60 6.17 3.55
CA GLU A 184 -18.68 6.49 4.97
C GLU A 184 -17.34 6.96 5.55
N ARG A 185 -16.23 6.38 5.08
CA ARG A 185 -14.89 6.53 5.65
C ARG A 185 -13.84 6.86 4.61
N ARG A 186 -12.67 7.32 5.08
CA ARG A 186 -11.53 7.63 4.21
C ARG A 186 -10.44 6.61 4.39
N PHE A 187 -9.86 6.22 3.25
CA PHE A 187 -8.74 5.31 3.20
C PHE A 187 -7.59 5.95 2.41
N ASP A 188 -6.37 5.61 2.81
CA ASP A 188 -5.16 6.04 2.12
C ASP A 188 -4.83 5.12 0.93
N ILE A 189 -5.32 3.88 0.97
CA ILE A 189 -5.11 2.86 -0.06
C ILE A 189 -6.25 1.84 -0.08
N VAL A 190 -6.57 1.34 -1.25
CA VAL A 190 -7.43 0.16 -1.46
C VAL A 190 -6.58 -0.96 -2.04
N VAL A 191 -6.65 -2.13 -1.42
CA VAL A 191 -6.05 -3.36 -1.94
C VAL A 191 -7.18 -4.33 -2.23
N THR A 192 -7.29 -4.81 -3.44
CA THR A 192 -8.43 -5.64 -3.87
C THR A 192 -7.98 -6.87 -4.63
N ASP A 193 -8.61 -8.02 -4.36
CA ASP A 193 -8.57 -9.10 -5.33
C ASP A 193 -9.28 -8.69 -6.63
N ILE A 194 -8.90 -9.31 -7.72
CA ILE A 194 -9.51 -9.09 -9.03
C ILE A 194 -10.81 -9.87 -9.13
N MET A 195 -10.79 -11.16 -8.76
CA MET A 195 -11.89 -12.08 -8.99
C MET A 195 -12.76 -12.21 -7.74
N MET A 196 -13.83 -11.43 -7.68
CA MET A 196 -14.79 -11.44 -6.56
C MET A 196 -16.22 -11.50 -7.09
N PRO A 197 -17.17 -12.07 -6.31
CA PRO A 197 -18.58 -12.09 -6.67
C PRO A 197 -19.20 -10.70 -6.63
N GLU A 198 -20.33 -10.51 -7.29
CA GLU A 198 -21.15 -9.29 -7.40
C GLU A 198 -20.47 -8.14 -8.12
N MET A 199 -19.28 -7.70 -7.67
CA MET A 199 -18.50 -6.62 -8.27
C MET A 199 -17.04 -7.01 -8.20
N ASP A 200 -16.40 -7.14 -9.37
CA ASP A 200 -14.98 -7.48 -9.47
C ASP A 200 -14.05 -6.30 -9.11
N GLY A 201 -12.75 -6.58 -8.93
CA GLY A 201 -11.77 -5.57 -8.56
C GLY A 201 -11.58 -4.48 -9.63
N TYR A 202 -11.81 -4.78 -10.92
CA TYR A 202 -11.71 -3.79 -11.99
C TYR A 202 -12.89 -2.83 -11.99
N GLU A 203 -14.10 -3.35 -11.80
CA GLU A 203 -15.31 -2.54 -11.66
C GLU A 203 -15.19 -1.63 -10.43
N LEU A 204 -14.73 -2.19 -9.29
CA LEU A 204 -14.47 -1.40 -8.09
C LEU A 204 -13.46 -0.27 -8.37
N CYS A 205 -12.35 -0.57 -9.04
CA CYS A 205 -11.34 0.44 -9.38
C CYS A 205 -11.94 1.54 -10.27
N SER A 206 -12.71 1.18 -11.30
CA SER A 206 -13.37 2.15 -12.19
C SER A 206 -14.28 3.08 -11.40
N HIS A 207 -15.12 2.54 -10.51
CA HIS A 207 -15.99 3.35 -9.65
C HIS A 207 -15.21 4.27 -8.71
N ILE A 208 -14.10 3.78 -8.13
CA ILE A 208 -13.22 4.61 -7.28
C ILE A 208 -12.62 5.76 -8.09
N LYS A 209 -12.14 5.50 -9.32
CA LYS A 209 -11.46 6.49 -10.17
C LYS A 209 -12.42 7.49 -10.82
N GLU A 210 -13.65 7.11 -11.07
CA GLU A 210 -14.70 8.01 -11.57
C GLU A 210 -15.28 8.92 -10.50
N ASN A 211 -15.24 8.50 -9.24
CA ASN A 211 -15.79 9.29 -8.13
C ASN A 211 -14.79 10.36 -7.67
N VAL A 212 -15.21 11.61 -7.72
CA VAL A 212 -14.41 12.80 -7.35
C VAL A 212 -13.82 12.73 -5.93
N ASP A 213 -14.51 12.09 -5.00
CA ASP A 213 -14.09 12.02 -3.59
C ASP A 213 -13.08 10.90 -3.30
N SER A 214 -12.98 9.90 -4.18
CA SER A 214 -12.09 8.73 -4.02
C SER A 214 -11.08 8.55 -5.16
N SER A 215 -11.17 9.30 -6.25
CA SER A 215 -10.33 9.15 -7.46
C SER A 215 -8.82 9.13 -7.17
N ASN A 216 -8.40 9.86 -6.16
CA ASN A 216 -7.00 9.95 -5.75
C ASN A 216 -6.52 8.79 -4.85
N ILE A 217 -7.41 7.89 -4.40
CA ILE A 217 -7.03 6.75 -3.57
C ILE A 217 -6.31 5.73 -4.47
N PRO A 218 -5.06 5.34 -4.16
CA PRO A 218 -4.37 4.30 -4.90
C PRO A 218 -5.09 2.96 -4.77
N VAL A 219 -5.22 2.26 -5.89
CA VAL A 219 -5.78 0.91 -5.94
C VAL A 219 -4.68 -0.05 -6.34
N VAL A 220 -4.45 -1.07 -5.51
CA VAL A 220 -3.50 -2.14 -5.73
C VAL A 220 -4.27 -3.43 -5.95
N PHE A 221 -3.99 -4.12 -7.04
CA PHE A 221 -4.61 -5.39 -7.37
C PHE A 221 -3.80 -6.57 -6.85
N LEU A 222 -4.48 -7.56 -6.31
CA LEU A 222 -3.92 -8.89 -6.08
C LEU A 222 -4.28 -9.77 -7.27
N THR A 223 -3.28 -10.36 -7.94
CA THR A 223 -3.49 -11.11 -9.19
C THR A 223 -2.90 -12.52 -9.11
N ALA A 224 -3.51 -13.48 -9.78
CA ALA A 224 -2.88 -14.77 -10.01
C ALA A 224 -1.67 -14.63 -10.96
N LYS A 225 -0.69 -15.52 -10.81
CA LYS A 225 0.54 -15.56 -11.65
C LYS A 225 0.18 -15.77 -13.13
N ASN A 226 0.82 -15.02 -14.03
CA ASN A 226 0.81 -15.18 -15.50
C ASN A 226 -0.36 -14.61 -16.31
N ASP A 227 -1.11 -13.66 -15.79
CA ASP A 227 -2.11 -12.99 -16.63
C ASP A 227 -1.66 -11.58 -17.09
N LEU A 228 -0.99 -11.53 -18.24
CA LEU A 228 -0.55 -10.27 -18.85
C LEU A 228 -1.75 -9.37 -19.22
N ASP A 229 -2.86 -9.99 -19.66
CA ASP A 229 -4.07 -9.26 -20.04
C ASP A 229 -4.73 -8.62 -18.81
N SER A 230 -4.73 -9.31 -17.67
CA SER A 230 -5.18 -8.76 -16.39
C SER A 230 -4.33 -7.57 -15.93
N LYS A 231 -3.01 -7.64 -16.09
CA LYS A 231 -2.11 -6.51 -15.78
C LYS A 231 -2.40 -5.29 -16.66
N LEU A 232 -2.58 -5.51 -17.97
CA LEU A 232 -2.94 -4.44 -18.90
C LEU A 232 -4.33 -3.84 -18.61
N LYS A 233 -5.28 -4.67 -18.21
CA LYS A 233 -6.61 -4.24 -17.82
C LYS A 233 -6.58 -3.41 -16.52
N ALA A 234 -5.81 -3.86 -15.52
CA ALA A 234 -5.59 -3.13 -14.26
C ALA A 234 -5.03 -1.72 -14.49
N LEU A 235 -4.03 -1.59 -15.36
CA LEU A 235 -3.47 -0.28 -15.73
C LEU A 235 -4.49 0.61 -16.46
N LYS A 236 -5.33 0.03 -17.34
CA LYS A 236 -6.39 0.78 -18.05
C LYS A 236 -7.46 1.31 -17.11
N CYS A 237 -7.80 0.58 -16.04
CA CYS A 237 -8.77 1.01 -15.02
C CYS A 237 -8.20 2.08 -14.07
N GLY A 238 -6.91 2.45 -14.21
CA GLY A 238 -6.26 3.44 -13.33
C GLY A 238 -5.70 2.87 -12.04
N GLY A 239 -5.46 1.57 -11.98
CA GLY A 239 -4.73 0.93 -10.87
C GLY A 239 -3.26 1.36 -10.85
N GLU A 240 -2.70 1.59 -9.68
CA GLU A 240 -1.32 2.08 -9.51
C GLU A 240 -0.29 0.97 -9.39
N ALA A 241 -0.70 -0.19 -8.89
CA ALA A 241 0.18 -1.33 -8.74
C ALA A 241 -0.60 -2.64 -8.77
N TYR A 242 0.13 -3.72 -8.94
CA TYR A 242 -0.35 -5.09 -8.79
C TYR A 242 0.67 -5.91 -7.99
N ILE A 243 0.17 -6.86 -7.22
CA ILE A 243 0.97 -7.80 -6.45
C ILE A 243 0.53 -9.20 -6.87
N GLU A 244 1.48 -9.99 -7.37
CA GLU A 244 1.20 -11.35 -7.82
C GLU A 244 1.08 -12.31 -6.64
N LYS A 245 0.03 -13.10 -6.63
CA LYS A 245 -0.14 -14.25 -5.73
C LYS A 245 0.65 -15.44 -6.33
N PRO A 246 1.52 -16.12 -5.56
CA PRO A 246 1.81 -15.99 -4.13
C PRO A 246 2.82 -14.87 -3.81
N PHE A 247 2.65 -14.17 -2.69
CA PHE A 247 3.56 -13.12 -2.21
C PHE A 247 3.92 -13.32 -0.73
N SER A 248 5.09 -12.82 -0.32
CA SER A 248 5.43 -12.73 1.10
C SER A 248 4.82 -11.48 1.74
N ILE A 249 4.46 -11.55 3.03
CA ILE A 249 3.92 -10.41 3.79
C ILE A 249 4.91 -9.24 3.81
N LYS A 250 6.20 -9.53 3.95
CA LYS A 250 7.28 -8.54 3.90
C LYS A 250 7.30 -7.79 2.56
N TYR A 251 7.23 -8.52 1.45
CA TYR A 251 7.16 -7.92 0.11
C TYR A 251 5.90 -7.06 -0.06
N PHE A 252 4.74 -7.60 0.33
CA PHE A 252 3.47 -6.88 0.29
C PHE A 252 3.55 -5.56 1.07
N ARG A 253 3.97 -5.62 2.35
CA ARG A 253 4.12 -4.44 3.21
C ARG A 253 5.06 -3.41 2.59
N GLN A 254 6.22 -3.86 2.08
CA GLN A 254 7.21 -2.97 1.47
C GLN A 254 6.67 -2.25 0.22
N GLN A 255 5.94 -2.96 -0.65
CA GLN A 255 5.32 -2.38 -1.84
C GLN A 255 4.28 -1.32 -1.48
N ILE A 256 3.39 -1.63 -0.54
CA ILE A 256 2.36 -0.69 -0.08
C ILE A 256 2.98 0.56 0.55
N MET A 257 3.93 0.39 1.48
CA MET A 257 4.62 1.51 2.13
C MET A 257 5.37 2.38 1.12
N SER A 258 6.11 1.77 0.19
CA SER A 258 6.82 2.50 -0.86
C SER A 258 5.88 3.35 -1.73
N LEU A 259 4.70 2.81 -2.09
CA LEU A 259 3.70 3.54 -2.87
C LEU A 259 3.17 4.76 -2.09
N LEU A 260 2.81 4.57 -0.82
CA LEU A 260 2.27 5.62 0.04
C LEU A 260 3.31 6.71 0.33
N ASP A 261 4.54 6.32 0.65
CA ASP A 261 5.64 7.24 0.93
C ASP A 261 6.03 8.06 -0.30
N ASN A 262 6.10 7.44 -1.48
CA ASN A 262 6.38 8.14 -2.73
C ASN A 262 5.31 9.23 -3.00
N ARG A 263 4.04 8.92 -2.83
CA ARG A 263 2.95 9.89 -2.96
C ARG A 263 3.06 11.02 -1.94
N GLN A 264 3.40 10.69 -0.71
CA GLN A 264 3.60 11.71 0.33
C GLN A 264 4.80 12.61 0.00
N HIS A 265 5.89 12.05 -0.54
CA HIS A 265 7.05 12.81 -0.99
C HIS A 265 6.72 13.75 -2.16
N GLU A 266 5.97 13.28 -3.15
CA GLU A 266 5.53 14.11 -4.29
C GLU A 266 4.65 15.27 -3.82
N ARG A 267 3.68 15.01 -2.92
CA ARG A 267 2.86 16.07 -2.30
C ARG A 267 3.72 17.08 -1.54
N LYS A 268 4.65 16.62 -0.71
CA LYS A 268 5.58 17.50 0.02
C LYS A 268 6.46 18.30 -0.92
N ALA A 269 6.93 17.71 -2.02
CA ALA A 269 7.73 18.40 -3.02
C ALA A 269 6.91 19.48 -3.74
N PHE A 270 5.69 19.19 -4.15
CA PHE A 270 4.78 20.18 -4.74
C PHE A 270 4.55 21.36 -3.79
N LEU A 271 4.32 21.08 -2.51
CA LEU A 271 4.08 22.12 -1.51
C LEU A 271 5.34 22.99 -1.29
N LYS A 272 6.52 22.40 -1.17
CA LYS A 272 7.72 23.09 -0.68
C LYS A 272 8.67 23.59 -1.78
N LYS A 273 8.70 22.98 -2.96
CA LYS A 273 9.62 23.37 -4.04
C LYS A 273 8.97 24.40 -4.97
N PRO A 274 9.63 25.56 -5.22
CA PRO A 274 9.06 26.62 -6.06
C PRO A 274 8.72 26.15 -7.47
N PHE A 275 9.58 25.35 -8.09
CA PHE A 275 9.48 24.92 -9.49
C PHE A 275 8.94 23.51 -9.69
N PHE A 276 8.42 22.85 -8.64
CA PHE A 276 7.80 21.56 -8.78
C PHE A 276 6.38 21.73 -9.33
N THR A 277 6.15 21.24 -10.55
CA THR A 277 4.88 21.39 -11.29
C THR A 277 3.94 20.22 -11.03
N ILE A 278 2.68 20.37 -11.44
CA ILE A 278 1.66 19.32 -11.35
C ILE A 278 2.04 18.13 -12.24
N ASP A 279 2.58 18.39 -13.43
CA ASP A 279 3.04 17.36 -14.38
C ASP A 279 4.13 16.43 -13.79
N SER A 280 4.81 16.89 -12.74
CA SER A 280 5.79 16.10 -12.01
C SER A 280 5.16 15.16 -10.97
N MET A 281 3.86 15.24 -10.76
CA MET A 281 3.10 14.39 -9.83
C MET A 281 2.42 13.25 -10.61
N LYS A 282 2.42 12.07 -10.04
CA LYS A 282 1.68 10.93 -10.60
C LYS A 282 0.20 11.02 -10.20
N LEU A 283 -0.53 11.95 -10.81
CA LEU A 283 -1.97 12.07 -10.68
C LEU A 283 -2.67 11.21 -11.73
N ASN A 284 -3.89 10.77 -11.46
CA ASN A 284 -4.72 10.23 -12.51
C ASN A 284 -5.16 11.36 -13.47
N LYS A 285 -5.55 11.01 -14.68
CA LYS A 285 -5.89 11.97 -15.75
C LYS A 285 -6.96 13.00 -15.34
N ALA A 286 -7.98 12.57 -14.61
CA ALA A 286 -9.07 13.45 -14.17
C ALA A 286 -8.63 14.47 -13.11
N ASP A 287 -7.72 14.06 -12.21
CA ASP A 287 -7.16 14.95 -11.19
C ASP A 287 -6.11 15.89 -11.77
N GLU A 288 -5.33 15.44 -12.74
CA GLU A 288 -4.39 16.26 -13.51
C GLU A 288 -5.13 17.35 -14.30
N GLU A 289 -6.17 17.00 -15.06
CA GLU A 289 -7.02 17.95 -15.80
C GLU A 289 -7.67 18.97 -14.84
N PHE A 290 -8.19 18.49 -13.70
CA PHE A 290 -8.76 19.37 -12.69
C PHE A 290 -7.73 20.36 -12.17
N MET A 291 -6.53 19.89 -11.80
CA MET A 291 -5.49 20.76 -11.25
C MET A 291 -4.90 21.72 -12.28
N ASN A 292 -4.72 21.29 -13.52
CA ASN A 292 -4.32 22.18 -14.61
C ASN A 292 -5.34 23.29 -14.82
N LYS A 293 -6.64 22.98 -14.73
CA LYS A 293 -7.70 23.99 -14.77
C LYS A 293 -7.65 24.91 -13.54
N VAL A 294 -7.38 24.40 -12.32
CA VAL A 294 -7.20 25.24 -11.12
C VAL A 294 -6.06 26.21 -11.31
N VAL A 295 -4.88 25.73 -11.73
CA VAL A 295 -3.71 26.58 -11.97
C VAL A 295 -4.03 27.65 -13.00
N LYS A 296 -4.67 27.28 -14.13
CA LYS A 296 -5.06 28.21 -15.18
C LYS A 296 -5.98 29.31 -14.64
N ILE A 297 -7.08 28.94 -13.96
CA ILE A 297 -8.04 29.91 -13.41
C ILE A 297 -7.36 30.87 -12.43
N VAL A 298 -6.52 30.35 -11.53
CA VAL A 298 -5.78 31.20 -10.57
C VAL A 298 -4.77 32.09 -11.28
N THR A 299 -4.08 31.62 -12.32
CA THR A 299 -3.12 32.38 -13.09
C THR A 299 -3.78 33.48 -13.92
N ASP A 300 -4.92 33.18 -14.54
CA ASP A 300 -5.70 34.16 -15.33
C ASP A 300 -6.22 35.31 -14.45
N ASN A 301 -6.43 35.07 -13.15
CA ASN A 301 -6.91 36.05 -12.17
C ASN A 301 -5.83 36.42 -11.13
N ILE A 302 -4.53 36.27 -11.46
CA ILE A 302 -3.45 36.30 -10.46
C ILE A 302 -3.28 37.68 -9.82
N ALA A 303 -3.51 38.78 -10.57
CA ALA A 303 -3.41 40.13 -10.10
C ALA A 303 -4.63 40.60 -9.31
N ASP A 304 -5.74 39.89 -9.39
CA ASP A 304 -6.95 40.22 -8.66
C ASP A 304 -6.82 39.82 -7.18
N GLU A 305 -6.86 40.83 -6.30
CA GLU A 305 -6.84 40.63 -4.85
C GLU A 305 -8.12 40.02 -4.31
N ASN A 306 -9.26 40.32 -4.98
CA ASN A 306 -10.59 39.91 -4.58
C ASN A 306 -10.97 38.52 -5.15
N PHE A 307 -10.05 37.89 -5.91
CA PHE A 307 -10.30 36.55 -6.42
C PHE A 307 -10.57 35.56 -5.30
N SER A 308 -11.81 35.15 -5.19
CA SER A 308 -12.32 34.36 -4.06
C SER A 308 -12.50 32.89 -4.39
N VAL A 309 -12.68 32.09 -3.35
CA VAL A 309 -13.01 30.66 -3.47
C VAL A 309 -14.36 30.48 -4.17
N GLU A 310 -15.29 31.39 -3.95
CA GLU A 310 -16.60 31.45 -4.58
C GLU A 310 -16.47 31.60 -6.12
N ALA A 311 -15.69 32.57 -6.56
CA ALA A 311 -15.40 32.79 -7.99
C ALA A 311 -14.73 31.55 -8.63
N MET A 312 -13.82 30.92 -7.89
CA MET A 312 -13.20 29.67 -8.36
C MET A 312 -14.21 28.51 -8.45
N ALA A 313 -15.12 28.38 -7.48
CA ALA A 313 -16.15 27.34 -7.49
C ALA A 313 -17.15 27.55 -8.66
N GLU A 314 -17.54 28.79 -8.94
CA GLU A 314 -18.37 29.14 -10.10
C GLU A 314 -17.69 28.78 -11.41
N ALA A 315 -16.40 29.07 -11.58
CA ALA A 315 -15.63 28.71 -12.79
C ALA A 315 -15.53 27.18 -13.02
N PHE A 316 -15.71 26.39 -11.97
CA PHE A 316 -15.81 24.94 -12.03
C PHE A 316 -17.24 24.40 -12.14
N CYS A 317 -18.27 25.25 -12.07
CA CYS A 317 -19.68 24.86 -11.93
C CYS A 317 -19.89 23.90 -10.75
N MET A 318 -19.18 24.13 -9.64
CA MET A 318 -19.19 23.30 -8.43
C MET A 318 -19.66 24.11 -7.22
N SER A 319 -20.24 23.42 -6.23
CA SER A 319 -20.45 24.04 -4.93
C SER A 319 -19.13 24.30 -4.23
N ARG A 320 -19.09 25.34 -3.37
CA ARG A 320 -17.91 25.64 -2.52
C ARG A 320 -17.47 24.42 -1.71
N SER A 321 -18.41 23.66 -1.17
CA SER A 321 -18.13 22.46 -0.37
C SER A 321 -17.50 21.34 -1.19
N SER A 322 -17.96 21.14 -2.43
CA SER A 322 -17.39 20.15 -3.36
C SER A 322 -15.96 20.52 -3.77
N LEU A 323 -15.73 21.80 -4.09
CA LEU A 323 -14.39 22.28 -4.41
C LEU A 323 -13.44 22.14 -3.23
N LEU A 324 -13.86 22.55 -2.02
CA LEU A 324 -13.06 22.41 -0.80
C LEU A 324 -12.70 20.95 -0.54
N ARG A 325 -13.67 20.04 -0.66
CA ARG A 325 -13.47 18.61 -0.47
C ARG A 325 -12.42 18.07 -1.45
N ARG A 326 -12.58 18.36 -2.74
CA ARG A 326 -11.66 17.86 -3.77
C ARG A 326 -10.22 18.36 -3.57
N ILE A 327 -10.03 19.66 -3.32
CA ILE A 327 -8.71 20.23 -3.06
C ILE A 327 -8.08 19.65 -1.79
N LYS A 328 -8.88 19.50 -0.72
CA LYS A 328 -8.40 18.91 0.53
C LYS A 328 -8.00 17.43 0.36
N THR A 329 -8.74 16.69 -0.44
CA THR A 329 -8.44 15.28 -0.75
C THR A 329 -7.13 15.14 -1.52
N LEU A 330 -6.87 16.00 -2.52
CA LEU A 330 -5.67 15.93 -3.34
C LEU A 330 -4.41 16.40 -2.59
N PHE A 331 -4.47 17.52 -1.86
CA PHE A 331 -3.29 18.20 -1.32
C PHE A 331 -3.31 18.41 0.19
N ASN A 332 -4.41 18.08 0.86
CA ASN A 332 -4.65 18.41 2.28
C ASN A 332 -4.55 19.93 2.56
N LEU A 333 -4.89 20.76 1.57
CA LEU A 333 -4.94 22.22 1.65
C LEU A 333 -6.38 22.72 1.60
N SER A 334 -6.63 23.89 2.18
CA SER A 334 -7.82 24.67 1.86
C SER A 334 -7.68 25.34 0.47
N PRO A 335 -8.78 25.69 -0.21
CA PRO A 335 -8.73 26.42 -1.47
C PRO A 335 -7.94 27.73 -1.39
N VAL A 336 -8.08 28.47 -0.29
CA VAL A 336 -7.33 29.72 -0.04
C VAL A 336 -5.82 29.46 0.03
N GLU A 337 -5.41 28.40 0.71
CA GLU A 337 -3.99 28.01 0.78
C GLU A 337 -3.45 27.60 -0.58
N LEU A 338 -4.23 26.88 -1.38
CA LEU A 338 -3.84 26.49 -2.74
C LEU A 338 -3.70 27.71 -3.66
N ILE A 339 -4.66 28.62 -3.66
CA ILE A 339 -4.57 29.88 -4.42
C ILE A 339 -3.29 30.63 -4.03
N ARG A 340 -3.03 30.78 -2.73
CA ARG A 340 -1.82 31.42 -2.22
C ARG A 340 -0.55 30.71 -2.67
N LEU A 341 -0.51 29.39 -2.62
CA LEU A 341 0.63 28.61 -3.10
C LEU A 341 0.90 28.83 -4.58
N ILE A 342 -0.13 28.82 -5.43
CA ILE A 342 0.01 29.08 -6.87
C ILE A 342 0.53 30.49 -7.12
N LYS A 343 -0.01 31.51 -6.42
CA LYS A 343 0.51 32.89 -6.50
C LYS A 343 1.98 32.99 -6.12
N LEU A 344 2.40 32.31 -5.04
CA LEU A 344 3.82 32.31 -4.61
C LEU A 344 4.74 31.54 -5.57
N LYS A 345 4.28 30.45 -6.17
CA LYS A 345 5.02 29.73 -7.22
C LYS A 345 5.23 30.61 -8.46
N LYS A 346 4.18 31.29 -8.89
CA LYS A 346 4.29 32.26 -10.01
C LYS A 346 5.22 33.41 -9.69
N ALA A 347 5.21 33.91 -8.45
CA ALA A 347 6.19 34.91 -8.01
C ALA A 347 7.62 34.37 -8.08
N ALA A 348 7.86 33.10 -7.70
CA ALA A 348 9.18 32.49 -7.80
C ALA A 348 9.66 32.38 -9.26
N GLU A 349 8.79 32.05 -10.21
CA GLU A 349 9.07 32.05 -11.65
C GLU A 349 9.48 33.44 -12.12
N LEU A 350 8.69 34.47 -11.79
CA LEU A 350 8.99 35.87 -12.17
C LEU A 350 10.31 36.37 -11.56
N ILE A 351 10.63 36.00 -10.33
CA ILE A 351 11.91 36.32 -9.69
C ILE A 351 13.06 35.61 -10.42
N GLN A 352 12.88 34.33 -10.81
CA GLN A 352 13.91 33.63 -11.57
C GLN A 352 14.19 34.23 -12.94
N GLU A 353 13.16 34.75 -13.62
CA GLU A 353 13.34 35.47 -14.89
C GLU A 353 14.26 36.72 -14.76
N GLY A 354 14.33 37.28 -13.56
CA GLY A 354 15.22 38.44 -13.29
C GLY A 354 14.84 39.75 -13.97
N LYS A 355 13.66 39.81 -14.59
CA LYS A 355 13.20 40.98 -15.36
C LYS A 355 12.54 42.07 -14.51
N TYR A 356 12.01 41.69 -13.33
CA TYR A 356 11.18 42.54 -12.50
C TYR A 356 11.81 42.73 -11.11
N ARG A 357 11.57 43.88 -10.49
CA ARG A 357 11.91 44.09 -9.09
C ARG A 357 10.99 43.29 -8.18
N ILE A 358 11.49 42.84 -7.04
CA ILE A 358 10.69 42.05 -6.08
C ILE A 358 9.39 42.75 -5.66
N GLY A 359 9.44 44.13 -5.56
CA GLY A 359 8.24 44.91 -5.29
C GLY A 359 7.20 44.80 -6.40
N ASP A 360 7.63 44.84 -7.66
CA ASP A 360 6.73 44.73 -8.81
C ASP A 360 6.15 43.34 -8.91
N VAL A 361 6.96 42.31 -8.68
CA VAL A 361 6.49 40.90 -8.61
C VAL A 361 5.39 40.73 -7.56
N CYS A 362 5.55 41.37 -6.41
CA CYS A 362 4.55 41.34 -5.35
C CYS A 362 3.16 41.80 -5.84
N PHE A 363 3.10 42.94 -6.54
CA PHE A 363 1.86 43.47 -7.12
C PHE A 363 1.34 42.62 -8.28
N MET A 364 2.24 42.13 -9.14
CA MET A 364 1.87 41.27 -10.27
C MET A 364 1.15 39.97 -9.85
N VAL A 365 1.44 39.45 -8.67
CA VAL A 365 0.77 38.28 -8.13
C VAL A 365 -0.39 38.61 -7.18
N GLY A 366 -0.86 39.87 -7.18
CA GLY A 366 -2.01 40.32 -6.41
C GLY A 366 -1.78 40.23 -4.89
N ILE A 367 -0.60 40.67 -4.42
CA ILE A 367 -0.28 40.83 -2.99
C ILE A 367 0.21 42.25 -2.78
N ASN A 368 -0.61 43.12 -2.18
CA ASN A 368 -0.34 44.57 -2.09
C ASN A 368 0.63 44.98 -0.99
N SER A 369 1.10 44.06 -0.18
CA SER A 369 2.06 44.38 0.89
C SER A 369 3.36 43.60 0.69
N SER A 370 4.45 44.29 0.33
CA SER A 370 5.78 43.70 0.16
C SER A 370 6.30 43.04 1.45
N SER A 371 5.97 43.58 2.61
CA SER A 371 6.31 42.98 3.91
C SER A 371 5.56 41.67 4.14
N TYR A 372 4.26 41.64 3.83
CA TYR A 372 3.43 40.45 3.95
C TYR A 372 3.85 39.38 2.91
N PHE A 373 4.11 39.79 1.67
CA PHE A 373 4.64 38.91 0.63
C PHE A 373 5.93 38.23 1.07
N SER A 374 6.90 38.99 1.60
CA SER A 374 8.18 38.46 2.05
C SER A 374 8.03 37.42 3.17
N LYS A 375 7.11 37.65 4.12
CA LYS A 375 6.79 36.70 5.18
C LYS A 375 6.13 35.44 4.65
N LEU A 376 5.19 35.55 3.71
CA LEU A 376 4.53 34.42 3.08
C LEU A 376 5.49 33.56 2.27
N PHE A 377 6.34 34.21 1.47
CA PHE A 377 7.35 33.57 0.63
C PHE A 377 8.36 32.79 1.50
N PHE A 378 8.83 33.43 2.57
CA PHE A 378 9.74 32.78 3.52
C PHE A 378 9.07 31.59 4.22
N LYS A 379 7.82 31.75 4.70
CA LYS A 379 7.08 30.66 5.34
C LYS A 379 6.89 29.47 4.39
N GLN A 380 6.70 29.74 3.10
CA GLN A 380 6.44 28.72 2.08
C GLN A 380 7.70 28.00 1.62
N PHE A 381 8.76 28.73 1.30
CA PHE A 381 9.96 28.19 0.65
C PHE A 381 11.21 28.17 1.54
N GLY A 382 11.14 28.69 2.76
CA GLY A 382 12.26 28.72 3.71
C GLY A 382 13.32 29.77 3.41
N VAL A 383 13.16 30.58 2.33
CA VAL A 383 14.08 31.65 1.91
C VAL A 383 13.33 32.93 1.63
N THR A 384 13.97 34.10 1.87
CA THR A 384 13.36 35.37 1.50
C THR A 384 13.40 35.58 -0.01
N PRO A 385 12.48 36.38 -0.62
CA PRO A 385 12.48 36.66 -2.05
C PRO A 385 13.85 37.18 -2.56
N LYS A 386 14.51 38.05 -1.79
CA LYS A 386 15.82 38.59 -2.11
C LYS A 386 16.95 37.55 -2.05
N ALA A 387 16.89 36.62 -1.09
CA ALA A 387 17.87 35.53 -1.03
C ALA A 387 17.64 34.53 -2.18
N PHE A 388 16.38 34.25 -2.52
CA PHE A 388 16.00 33.41 -3.63
C PHE A 388 16.48 34.00 -4.99
N GLU A 389 16.26 35.28 -5.24
CA GLU A 389 16.76 36.00 -6.41
C GLU A 389 18.30 35.83 -6.57
N LYS A 390 19.05 36.02 -5.48
CA LYS A 390 20.52 35.84 -5.49
C LYS A 390 20.92 34.39 -5.79
N GLN A 391 20.19 33.41 -5.31
CA GLN A 391 20.43 31.98 -5.61
C GLN A 391 20.18 31.67 -7.08
N CYS A 392 19.11 32.19 -7.67
CA CYS A 392 18.80 32.03 -9.09
C CYS A 392 19.89 32.64 -9.97
N GLN A 393 20.38 33.86 -9.65
CA GLN A 393 21.46 34.54 -10.39
C GLN A 393 22.79 33.78 -10.33
N LYS A 394 23.13 33.17 -9.20
CA LYS A 394 24.33 32.34 -9.07
C LYS A 394 24.26 31.06 -9.91
N ASN A 395 23.08 30.42 -9.99
CA ASN A 395 22.87 29.22 -10.79
C ASN A 395 22.77 29.48 -12.30
N SER A 396 22.50 30.73 -12.71
CA SER A 396 22.42 31.15 -14.10
C SER A 396 23.76 31.70 -14.64
N ALA A 397 24.78 31.89 -13.80
CA ALA A 397 26.12 32.28 -14.25
C ALA A 397 26.81 31.05 -14.86
N PRO A 398 27.32 31.13 -16.12
CA PRO A 398 28.10 30.05 -16.71
C PRO A 398 29.32 29.78 -15.82
N ALA A 399 29.64 28.52 -15.59
CA ALA A 399 30.89 28.14 -14.94
C ALA A 399 32.04 28.84 -15.66
N LYS A 400 32.75 29.70 -14.93
CA LYS A 400 33.97 30.30 -15.47
C LYS A 400 34.91 29.16 -15.82
N LEU A 401 35.20 29.02 -17.11
CA LEU A 401 36.35 28.28 -17.60
C LEU A 401 37.58 29.11 -17.23
N ASP A 402 38.04 29.00 -16.00
CA ASP A 402 39.31 29.57 -15.58
C ASP A 402 40.34 28.44 -15.53
N ASP A 403 41.39 28.69 -16.36
CA ASP A 403 42.71 28.10 -16.32
C ASP A 403 42.90 26.63 -16.75
N ILE A 404 42.83 26.45 -18.08
CA ILE A 404 43.80 25.54 -18.71
C ILE A 404 44.93 26.41 -19.25
N THR A 405 45.92 26.74 -18.42
CA THR A 405 47.23 27.19 -18.88
C THR A 405 47.92 26.01 -19.57
N PRO A 406 48.31 26.14 -20.84
CA PRO A 406 49.13 25.09 -21.48
C PRO A 406 50.53 25.13 -20.85
N GLY A 407 50.94 23.98 -20.30
CA GLY A 407 52.32 23.80 -19.84
C GLY A 407 53.31 24.03 -20.98
N PRO A 408 54.57 24.47 -20.68
CA PRO A 408 55.58 24.73 -21.69
C PRO A 408 56.00 23.42 -22.39
N PRO A 409 56.41 23.51 -23.66
CA PRO A 409 56.87 22.37 -24.42
C PRO A 409 58.19 21.83 -23.84
N GLU A 410 58.21 20.55 -23.54
CA GLU A 410 59.46 19.83 -23.25
C GLU A 410 60.29 19.71 -24.53
N ASN A 411 61.54 20.16 -24.45
CA ASN A 411 62.62 19.89 -25.43
C ASN A 411 63.20 18.49 -25.26
#